data_531b4cb901d9e82b21a72b8cf45239c5
#
_entry.id   531b4cb901d9e82b21a72b8cf45239c5
#
_cell.length_a   1.000
_cell.length_b   1.000
_cell.length_c   1.000
_cell.angle_alpha   90.00
_cell.angle_beta   90.00
_cell.angle_gamma   90.00
#
_symmetry.space_group_name_H-M   'P 1'
#
loop_
_entity.id
_entity.type
_entity.pdbx_description
1 polymer ?
#
loop_
_entity_poly.entity_id
_entity_poly.type
_entity_poly.pdbx_seq_one_letter_code
_entity_poly.pdbx_strand_id
1 'polypeptide(L)'
;MKRNNNKNNSIYSRSIKDSSLKSNFPAKDGSNNSVKNRSEKRGSEFNWILILIILFFTFYLGNLFGQYSSRIKSFGFLSLFRNSGVDIKEIDMDLYWEVWGIMKDQYVDKDIYDQERMLYGSIKGLVNSYDDPATIFMDPEETRSFQEQLEGKAFEGIGAELGYRDGYITVIAPLKGSPAEAAGLLSGDIIYKVDGEEIKPSEDIYNVVMRIRGEAGTTVVLTVIREGEIGFIDIEIVRGEITVPSISIKKPSDYDLTLSKYDNDYSVIDISRFTDESVSAWKKNWDTAVKEILSKNPKGVIIDLRDNPGGFFDSSVYAASDFIDKGEIIAMQESRSGSVTNFKSTGKGRLKDIEVVVLINGGSASASEILAGSLAHYDKASIVGEKTYGKGTAQAIISFKNLHILSI
;
A
#
# COMPACT_ATOMS: atom_id res chain seq x y z
N MET A 1 36.95 31.74 26.01
CA MET A 1 37.08 31.01 27.31
C MET A 1 36.64 29.57 27.09
N LYS A 2 37.62 28.64 27.18
CA LYS A 2 37.59 27.21 27.60
C LYS A 2 36.37 26.37 27.17
N ARG A 3 36.55 25.39 26.21
CA ARG A 3 37.02 23.97 26.39
C ARG A 3 36.07 23.10 27.21
N ASN A 4 35.49 22.01 26.65
CA ASN A 4 36.07 20.67 26.47
C ASN A 4 35.02 19.75 25.83
N ASN A 5 35.28 19.02 24.78
CA ASN A 5 35.78 17.63 24.65
C ASN A 5 35.00 16.54 25.41
N ASN A 6 34.38 15.60 24.63
CA ASN A 6 34.70 14.17 24.62
C ASN A 6 33.71 13.46 23.67
N LYS A 7 34.13 12.86 22.58
CA LYS A 7 34.82 11.56 22.31
C LYS A 7 33.88 10.34 22.49
N ASN A 8 33.71 9.70 21.35
CA ASN A 8 33.74 8.24 21.07
C ASN A 8 32.54 7.38 21.53
N ASN A 9 31.92 6.70 20.56
CA ASN A 9 32.26 5.30 20.31
C ASN A 9 31.57 4.77 19.06
N SER A 10 32.41 4.42 18.11
CA SER A 10 32.10 3.49 17.01
C SER A 10 32.36 2.06 17.51
N ILE A 11 31.49 1.12 17.26
CA ILE A 11 31.79 -0.31 17.35
C ILE A 11 31.01 -1.09 16.30
N TYR A 12 31.71 -1.54 15.29
CA TYR A 12 31.98 -2.87 14.73
C TYR A 12 30.89 -3.60 14.00
N SER A 13 31.02 -3.51 12.69
CA SER A 13 30.76 -4.62 11.75
C SER A 13 31.82 -5.71 11.90
N ARG A 14 31.43 -6.98 11.98
CA ARG A 14 32.34 -8.11 11.75
C ARG A 14 31.70 -9.16 10.87
N SER A 15 32.19 -9.19 9.66
CA SER A 15 32.16 -10.29 8.70
C SER A 15 32.94 -11.48 9.26
N ILE A 16 32.45 -12.70 9.09
CA ILE A 16 33.22 -13.92 9.23
C ILE A 16 33.16 -14.66 7.90
N LYS A 17 34.32 -14.72 7.26
CA LYS A 17 34.63 -15.57 6.13
C LYS A 17 35.13 -16.96 6.62
N ASP A 18 34.85 -17.94 5.77
CA ASP A 18 35.35 -19.30 5.70
C ASP A 18 36.78 -19.50 6.15
N SER A 19 37.03 -20.66 6.78
CA SER A 19 38.22 -21.47 6.47
C SER A 19 37.98 -22.95 6.83
N SER A 20 38.03 -23.75 5.79
CA SER A 20 38.28 -25.18 5.76
C SER A 20 39.68 -25.50 6.31
N LEU A 21 39.85 -26.56 7.08
CA LEU A 21 41.11 -27.33 7.11
C LEU A 21 40.89 -28.79 7.48
N LYS A 22 41.58 -29.59 6.71
CA LYS A 22 41.61 -31.07 6.64
C LYS A 22 42.46 -31.70 7.73
N SER A 23 42.05 -32.94 8.03
CA SER A 23 42.89 -34.18 8.21
C SER A 23 44.04 -34.20 9.18
N ASN A 24 44.08 -35.24 10.04
CA ASN A 24 45.05 -36.34 9.94
C ASN A 24 44.88 -37.34 11.10
N PHE A 25 44.74 -38.61 10.70
CA PHE A 25 45.01 -39.78 11.54
C PHE A 25 46.50 -39.93 11.79
N PRO A 26 46.90 -40.68 12.85
CA PRO A 26 47.42 -42.01 12.55
C PRO A 26 46.98 -43.13 13.53
N ALA A 27 47.00 -44.34 12.97
CA ALA A 27 46.82 -45.61 13.62
C ALA A 27 48.12 -46.11 14.30
N LYS A 28 47.94 -47.04 15.21
CA LYS A 28 48.74 -48.25 15.58
C LYS A 28 48.63 -48.50 17.10
N ASP A 29 48.63 -49.61 17.67
CA ASP A 29 48.74 -51.02 17.41
C ASP A 29 48.53 -51.73 18.76
N GLY A 30 47.89 -52.83 18.73
CA GLY A 30 48.21 -54.12 19.33
C GLY A 30 48.40 -54.28 20.85
N SER A 31 47.60 -55.10 21.42
CA SER A 31 48.00 -56.40 21.98
C SER A 31 46.91 -57.03 22.88
N ASN A 32 46.73 -58.28 22.66
CA ASN A 32 45.95 -59.25 23.40
C ASN A 32 46.05 -59.16 24.92
N ASN A 33 44.93 -59.35 25.62
CA ASN A 33 44.93 -60.35 26.69
C ASN A 33 43.47 -60.77 27.01
N SER A 34 43.25 -62.05 26.87
CA SER A 34 42.05 -62.82 27.22
C SER A 34 41.86 -62.87 28.73
N VAL A 35 40.70 -62.45 29.22
CA VAL A 35 40.21 -62.89 30.51
C VAL A 35 38.74 -63.31 30.34
N LYS A 36 38.51 -64.60 30.44
CA LYS A 36 37.19 -65.22 30.61
C LYS A 36 36.54 -64.70 31.88
N ASN A 37 35.39 -64.07 31.77
CA ASN A 37 34.48 -64.02 32.89
C ASN A 37 33.07 -64.42 32.45
N ARG A 38 32.57 -65.43 33.18
CA ARG A 38 31.21 -66.00 33.12
C ARG A 38 30.18 -64.89 33.25
N SER A 39 29.35 -64.73 32.26
CA SER A 39 28.09 -63.98 32.41
C SER A 39 27.02 -64.90 32.96
N GLU A 40 26.64 -64.68 34.20
CA GLU A 40 25.37 -65.16 34.75
C GLU A 40 24.25 -64.37 34.01
N LYS A 41 23.40 -65.15 33.32
CA LYS A 41 22.10 -64.70 32.83
C LYS A 41 21.18 -64.45 34.01
N ARG A 42 21.09 -63.19 34.46
CA ARG A 42 19.95 -62.76 35.30
C ARG A 42 18.79 -62.47 34.34
N GLY A 43 17.82 -63.36 34.30
CA GLY A 43 16.53 -63.15 33.61
C GLY A 43 15.84 -61.92 34.22
N SER A 44 15.68 -60.90 33.44
CA SER A 44 14.82 -59.76 33.77
C SER A 44 13.38 -60.28 33.73
N GLU A 45 12.81 -60.59 34.89
CA GLU A 45 11.37 -60.77 34.99
C GLU A 45 10.73 -59.42 34.64
N PHE A 46 10.12 -59.39 33.46
CA PHE A 46 9.43 -58.22 32.93
C PHE A 46 8.20 -57.98 33.78
N ASN A 47 8.23 -56.90 34.59
CA ASN A 47 7.22 -56.66 35.63
C ASN A 47 5.98 -56.03 34.97
N TRP A 48 5.14 -56.86 34.37
CA TRP A 48 3.88 -56.51 33.70
C TRP A 48 2.94 -55.66 34.56
N ILE A 49 3.02 -55.81 35.88
CA ILE A 49 2.25 -55.06 36.85
C ILE A 49 2.67 -53.56 36.83
N LEU A 50 3.98 -53.28 36.71
CA LEU A 50 4.49 -51.90 36.63
C LEU A 50 4.03 -51.21 35.34
N ILE A 51 4.01 -51.95 34.23
CA ILE A 51 3.52 -51.42 32.95
C ILE A 51 2.03 -51.11 33.00
N LEU A 52 1.23 -51.97 33.59
CA LEU A 52 -0.21 -51.76 33.77
C LEU A 52 -0.48 -50.55 34.70
N ILE A 53 0.31 -50.37 35.74
CA ILE A 53 0.21 -49.20 36.62
C ILE A 53 0.57 -47.91 35.87
N ILE A 54 1.61 -47.90 35.04
CA ILE A 54 2.00 -46.77 34.23
C ILE A 54 0.93 -46.44 33.18
N LEU A 55 0.38 -47.45 32.51
CA LEU A 55 -0.71 -47.26 31.55
C LEU A 55 -2.00 -46.77 32.23
N PHE A 56 -2.32 -47.24 33.41
CA PHE A 56 -3.47 -46.77 34.18
C PHE A 56 -3.28 -45.30 34.64
N PHE A 57 -2.07 -44.95 35.10
CA PHE A 57 -1.75 -43.58 35.50
C PHE A 57 -1.72 -42.60 34.30
N THR A 58 -1.20 -43.00 33.14
CA THR A 58 -1.24 -42.19 31.95
C THR A 58 -2.64 -42.00 31.39
N PHE A 59 -3.50 -43.07 31.46
CA PHE A 59 -4.91 -42.96 31.09
C PHE A 59 -5.69 -42.09 32.07
N TYR A 60 -5.45 -42.22 33.37
CA TYR A 60 -6.10 -41.42 34.41
C TYR A 60 -5.68 -39.95 34.35
N LEU A 61 -4.40 -39.69 34.16
CA LEU A 61 -3.89 -38.31 33.90
C LEU A 61 -4.43 -37.75 32.58
N GLY A 62 -4.53 -38.57 31.54
CA GLY A 62 -5.11 -38.16 30.26
C GLY A 62 -6.59 -37.79 30.38
N ASN A 63 -7.33 -38.51 31.22
CA ASN A 63 -8.75 -38.23 31.48
C ASN A 63 -8.93 -36.96 32.35
N LEU A 64 -8.09 -36.77 33.37
CA LEU A 64 -8.04 -35.53 34.15
C LEU A 64 -7.64 -34.33 33.31
N PHE A 65 -6.64 -34.49 32.43
CA PHE A 65 -6.28 -33.46 31.47
C PHE A 65 -7.38 -33.19 30.43
N GLY A 66 -8.11 -34.23 30.00
CA GLY A 66 -9.23 -34.11 29.07
C GLY A 66 -10.40 -33.31 29.64
N GLN A 67 -10.73 -33.48 30.92
CA GLN A 67 -11.78 -32.72 31.61
C GLN A 67 -11.34 -31.29 31.97
N TYR A 68 -10.03 -31.04 32.14
CA TYR A 68 -9.47 -29.70 32.38
C TYR A 68 -9.14 -28.96 31.09
N SER A 69 -9.00 -29.64 29.94
CA SER A 69 -8.54 -29.07 28.69
C SER A 69 -9.60 -28.21 27.99
N SER A 70 -10.86 -28.28 28.34
CA SER A 70 -11.89 -27.37 27.83
C SER A 70 -11.71 -25.91 28.34
N ARG A 71 -10.99 -25.75 29.47
CA ARG A 71 -10.62 -24.41 29.98
C ARG A 71 -9.20 -23.93 29.58
N ILE A 72 -8.35 -24.83 29.07
CA ILE A 72 -6.93 -24.52 28.76
C ILE A 72 -6.73 -24.23 27.25
N LYS A 73 -7.68 -24.60 26.37
CA LYS A 73 -7.56 -24.32 24.92
C LYS A 73 -7.56 -22.83 24.55
N SER A 74 -8.09 -21.97 25.41
CA SER A 74 -8.02 -20.51 25.19
C SER A 74 -6.70 -19.88 25.64
N PHE A 75 -5.91 -20.53 26.50
CA PHE A 75 -4.68 -19.94 27.06
C PHE A 75 -3.43 -20.09 26.17
N GLY A 76 -3.37 -21.11 25.31
CA GLY A 76 -2.20 -21.42 24.48
C GLY A 76 -2.06 -20.53 23.24
N PHE A 77 -3.17 -20.04 22.70
CA PHE A 77 -3.18 -19.21 21.50
C PHE A 77 -2.79 -17.74 21.81
N LEU A 78 -3.13 -17.26 22.99
CA LEU A 78 -2.79 -15.91 23.44
C LEU A 78 -1.30 -15.72 23.76
N SER A 79 -0.55 -16.80 24.03
CA SER A 79 0.89 -16.71 24.32
C SER A 79 1.74 -16.41 23.08
N LEU A 80 1.24 -16.63 21.88
CA LEU A 80 1.92 -16.32 20.63
C LEU A 80 1.86 -14.82 20.27
N PHE A 81 0.91 -14.08 20.86
CA PHE A 81 0.75 -12.64 20.65
C PHE A 81 1.45 -11.78 21.72
N ARG A 82 2.07 -12.41 22.73
CA ARG A 82 2.68 -11.72 23.87
C ARG A 82 3.96 -10.94 23.53
N ASN A 83 4.43 -10.99 22.29
CA ASN A 83 5.66 -10.32 21.88
C ASN A 83 5.43 -9.04 21.03
N SER A 84 4.18 -8.59 20.89
CA SER A 84 3.86 -7.42 20.06
C SER A 84 3.72 -6.09 20.83
N GLY A 85 3.99 -6.08 22.15
CA GLY A 85 3.91 -4.83 22.94
C GLY A 85 2.50 -4.22 23.06
N VAL A 86 1.48 -4.93 22.59
CA VAL A 86 0.08 -4.53 22.73
C VAL A 86 -0.38 -5.04 24.09
N ASP A 87 -0.59 -4.13 25.04
CA ASP A 87 -1.27 -4.39 26.30
C ASP A 87 -2.77 -4.64 25.99
N ILE A 88 -3.06 -5.86 25.50
CA ILE A 88 -4.44 -6.30 25.28
C ILE A 88 -4.98 -6.58 26.69
N LYS A 89 -5.41 -5.55 27.38
CA LYS A 89 -6.25 -5.70 28.56
C LYS A 89 -7.47 -6.49 28.13
N GLU A 90 -7.46 -7.79 28.48
CA GLU A 90 -8.60 -8.70 28.55
C GLU A 90 -9.80 -8.28 27.64
N ILE A 91 -9.58 -8.26 26.32
CA ILE A 91 -10.72 -8.26 25.41
C ILE A 91 -11.29 -9.68 25.52
N ASP A 92 -12.50 -9.78 26.05
CA ASP A 92 -13.25 -11.02 26.09
C ASP A 92 -13.63 -11.40 24.64
N MET A 93 -12.91 -12.38 24.08
CA MET A 93 -13.17 -12.91 22.74
C MET A 93 -14.28 -13.98 22.71
N ASP A 94 -14.86 -14.33 23.86
CA ASP A 94 -15.88 -15.37 23.93
C ASP A 94 -17.13 -14.96 23.12
N LEU A 95 -17.56 -13.70 23.21
CA LEU A 95 -18.65 -13.16 22.40
C LEU A 95 -18.37 -13.26 20.89
N TYR A 96 -17.14 -12.97 20.46
CA TYR A 96 -16.76 -13.08 19.05
C TYR A 96 -16.90 -14.52 18.54
N TRP A 97 -16.41 -15.50 19.31
CA TRP A 97 -16.50 -16.90 18.93
C TRP A 97 -17.93 -17.46 19.05
N GLU A 98 -18.73 -16.95 19.98
CA GLU A 98 -20.16 -17.30 20.09
C GLU A 98 -20.93 -16.81 18.86
N VAL A 99 -20.77 -15.56 18.45
CA VAL A 99 -21.38 -15.01 17.23
C VAL A 99 -20.91 -15.78 15.99
N TRP A 100 -19.61 -16.08 15.89
CA TRP A 100 -19.06 -16.89 14.80
C TRP A 100 -19.74 -18.26 14.71
N GLY A 101 -19.89 -18.95 15.85
CA GLY A 101 -20.55 -20.24 15.94
C GLY A 101 -22.02 -20.18 15.54
N ILE A 102 -22.76 -19.18 16.02
CA ILE A 102 -24.17 -18.97 15.66
C ILE A 102 -24.32 -18.74 14.15
N MET A 103 -23.51 -17.88 13.57
CA MET A 103 -23.54 -17.61 12.13
C MET A 103 -23.27 -18.88 11.32
N LYS A 104 -22.29 -19.67 11.72
CA LYS A 104 -21.96 -20.94 11.08
C LYS A 104 -23.10 -21.97 11.16
N ASP A 105 -23.72 -22.11 12.35
CA ASP A 105 -24.59 -23.24 12.64
C ASP A 105 -26.08 -22.93 12.41
N GLN A 106 -26.48 -21.67 12.51
CA GLN A 106 -27.88 -21.26 12.52
C GLN A 106 -28.30 -20.33 11.36
N TYR A 107 -27.35 -19.84 10.55
CA TYR A 107 -27.72 -19.01 9.41
C TYR A 107 -28.54 -19.79 8.39
N VAL A 108 -29.60 -19.17 7.86
CA VAL A 108 -30.62 -19.83 7.04
C VAL A 108 -30.05 -20.43 5.75
N ASP A 109 -29.11 -19.72 5.13
CA ASP A 109 -28.45 -20.16 3.92
C ASP A 109 -27.06 -20.71 4.26
N LYS A 110 -26.94 -22.04 4.27
CA LYS A 110 -25.72 -22.74 4.64
C LYS A 110 -24.65 -22.71 3.55
N ASP A 111 -25.05 -22.49 2.31
CA ASP A 111 -24.16 -22.55 1.14
C ASP A 111 -23.28 -21.31 1.04
N ILE A 112 -23.68 -20.21 1.70
CA ILE A 112 -22.86 -18.98 1.74
C ILE A 112 -21.83 -18.96 2.87
N TYR A 113 -21.75 -20.02 3.72
CA TYR A 113 -20.74 -20.08 4.76
C TYR A 113 -19.35 -20.22 4.16
N ASP A 114 -18.55 -19.20 4.33
CA ASP A 114 -17.14 -19.17 3.96
C ASP A 114 -16.31 -18.65 5.13
N GLN A 115 -15.44 -19.51 5.62
CA GLN A 115 -14.62 -19.22 6.80
C GLN A 115 -13.59 -18.10 6.53
N GLU A 116 -13.00 -18.06 5.33
CA GLU A 116 -12.02 -17.05 4.96
C GLU A 116 -12.71 -15.69 4.77
N ARG A 117 -13.86 -15.67 4.11
CA ARG A 117 -14.69 -14.48 3.96
C ARG A 117 -15.11 -13.89 5.31
N MET A 118 -15.52 -14.74 6.26
CA MET A 118 -15.86 -14.30 7.62
C MET A 118 -14.64 -13.73 8.35
N LEU A 119 -13.46 -14.36 8.20
CA LEU A 119 -12.22 -13.87 8.81
C LEU A 119 -11.84 -12.50 8.24
N TYR A 120 -11.79 -12.36 6.91
CA TYR A 120 -11.44 -11.09 6.29
C TYR A 120 -12.47 -10.00 6.59
N GLY A 121 -13.76 -10.33 6.57
CA GLY A 121 -14.82 -9.42 6.97
C GLY A 121 -14.68 -8.91 8.41
N SER A 122 -14.26 -9.77 9.34
CA SER A 122 -14.02 -9.37 10.73
C SER A 122 -12.79 -8.46 10.87
N ILE A 123 -11.71 -8.72 10.11
CA ILE A 123 -10.52 -7.86 10.10
C ILE A 123 -10.84 -6.51 9.45
N LYS A 124 -11.61 -6.50 8.34
CA LYS A 124 -12.09 -5.26 7.72
C LYS A 124 -12.94 -4.44 8.70
N GLY A 125 -13.85 -5.09 9.44
CA GLY A 125 -14.63 -4.43 10.49
C GLY A 125 -13.78 -3.83 11.61
N LEU A 126 -12.71 -4.53 12.03
CA LEU A 126 -11.76 -4.01 13.00
C LEU A 126 -11.04 -2.76 12.48
N VAL A 127 -10.58 -2.78 11.23
CA VAL A 127 -9.89 -1.64 10.61
C VAL A 127 -10.86 -0.47 10.43
N ASN A 128 -12.07 -0.71 9.94
CA ASN A 128 -13.09 0.30 9.72
C ASN A 128 -13.55 0.98 11.03
N SER A 129 -13.35 0.36 12.21
CA SER A 129 -13.69 0.97 13.50
C SER A 129 -12.84 2.20 13.86
N TYR A 130 -11.80 2.49 13.09
CA TYR A 130 -11.01 3.72 13.23
C TYR A 130 -11.62 4.93 12.50
N ASP A 131 -12.69 4.72 11.71
CA ASP A 131 -13.36 5.75 10.91
C ASP A 131 -12.40 6.54 10.00
N ASP A 132 -11.27 5.91 9.64
CA ASP A 132 -10.29 6.47 8.69
C ASP A 132 -10.45 5.78 7.32
N PRO A 133 -10.98 6.50 6.32
CA PRO A 133 -11.21 5.95 4.98
C PRO A 133 -9.91 5.63 4.21
N ALA A 134 -8.77 6.14 4.67
CA ALA A 134 -7.47 5.87 4.06
C ALA A 134 -6.81 4.60 4.62
N THR A 135 -7.29 4.12 5.79
CA THR A 135 -6.80 2.89 6.43
C THR A 135 -7.63 1.71 5.96
N ILE A 136 -7.03 0.82 5.15
CA ILE A 136 -7.74 -0.27 4.46
C ILE A 136 -6.98 -1.58 4.66
N PHE A 137 -7.70 -2.63 5.07
CA PHE A 137 -7.19 -4.01 5.00
C PHE A 137 -7.62 -4.64 3.69
N MET A 138 -6.67 -5.21 2.97
CA MET A 138 -6.88 -5.91 1.70
C MET A 138 -6.66 -7.39 1.87
N ASP A 139 -7.62 -8.20 1.45
CA ASP A 139 -7.48 -9.63 1.33
C ASP A 139 -6.54 -10.01 0.14
N PRO A 140 -6.23 -11.30 -0.10
CA PRO A 140 -5.29 -11.67 -1.16
C PRO A 140 -5.73 -11.28 -2.57
N GLU A 141 -7.03 -11.26 -2.86
CA GLU A 141 -7.56 -10.88 -4.17
C GLU A 141 -7.48 -9.37 -4.38
N GLU A 142 -7.92 -8.60 -3.38
CA GLU A 142 -7.81 -7.16 -3.34
C GLU A 142 -6.35 -6.70 -3.42
N THR A 143 -5.46 -7.38 -2.66
CA THR A 143 -4.01 -7.12 -2.68
C THR A 143 -3.42 -7.31 -4.07
N ARG A 144 -3.81 -8.39 -4.77
CA ARG A 144 -3.33 -8.64 -6.13
C ARG A 144 -3.79 -7.54 -7.09
N SER A 145 -5.07 -7.20 -7.05
CA SER A 145 -5.65 -6.14 -7.87
C SER A 145 -4.97 -4.79 -7.60
N PHE A 146 -4.70 -4.47 -6.33
CA PHE A 146 -4.00 -3.26 -5.93
C PHE A 146 -2.55 -3.24 -6.44
N GLN A 147 -1.83 -4.37 -6.36
CA GLN A 147 -0.47 -4.47 -6.87
C GLN A 147 -0.41 -4.31 -8.40
N GLU A 148 -1.34 -4.92 -9.13
CA GLU A 148 -1.45 -4.77 -10.59
C GLU A 148 -1.68 -3.31 -11.00
N GLN A 149 -2.47 -2.57 -10.21
CA GLN A 149 -2.66 -1.12 -10.42
C GLN A 149 -1.39 -0.33 -10.17
N LEU A 150 -0.68 -0.62 -9.07
CA LEU A 150 0.58 0.06 -8.75
C LEU A 150 1.66 -0.21 -9.81
N GLU A 151 1.69 -1.42 -10.37
CA GLU A 151 2.60 -1.81 -11.44
C GLU A 151 2.25 -1.17 -12.80
N GLY A 152 1.19 -0.38 -12.86
CA GLY A 152 0.79 0.31 -14.09
C GLY A 152 0.43 -0.63 -15.24
N LYS A 153 0.11 -1.91 -14.92
CA LYS A 153 -0.43 -2.84 -15.92
C LYS A 153 -1.71 -2.27 -16.49
N ALA A 154 -1.90 -2.45 -17.78
CA ALA A 154 -3.17 -2.14 -18.40
C ALA A 154 -4.29 -2.86 -17.65
N PHE A 155 -5.28 -2.13 -17.21
CA PHE A 155 -6.48 -2.68 -16.56
C PHE A 155 -7.73 -2.24 -17.31
N GLU A 156 -8.75 -3.06 -17.23
CA GLU A 156 -10.02 -2.77 -17.89
C GLU A 156 -10.98 -2.06 -16.91
N GLY A 157 -11.60 -0.98 -17.39
CA GLY A 157 -12.50 -0.19 -16.57
C GLY A 157 -12.79 1.17 -17.15
N ILE A 158 -13.14 2.14 -16.30
CA ILE A 158 -13.47 3.51 -16.72
C ILE A 158 -12.27 4.48 -16.68
N GLY A 159 -11.25 4.19 -15.87
CA GLY A 159 -10.08 5.06 -15.71
C GLY A 159 -10.38 6.30 -14.88
N ALA A 160 -10.85 6.12 -13.65
CA ALA A 160 -11.01 7.18 -12.67
C ALA A 160 -10.43 6.77 -11.31
N GLU A 161 -9.82 7.71 -10.61
CA GLU A 161 -9.42 7.55 -9.21
C GLU A 161 -10.59 7.94 -8.31
N LEU A 162 -10.90 7.07 -7.36
CA LEU A 162 -11.96 7.27 -6.39
C LEU A 162 -11.39 7.41 -4.99
N GLY A 163 -12.08 8.16 -4.15
CA GLY A 163 -11.73 8.33 -2.73
C GLY A 163 -12.95 8.71 -1.91
N TYR A 164 -12.73 8.94 -0.62
CA TYR A 164 -13.79 9.46 0.25
C TYR A 164 -13.62 10.97 0.44
N ARG A 165 -14.75 11.69 0.36
CA ARG A 165 -14.85 13.09 0.74
C ARG A 165 -16.14 13.28 1.54
N ASP A 166 -16.02 13.77 2.77
CA ASP A 166 -17.16 14.00 3.66
C ASP A 166 -18.06 12.75 3.87
N GLY A 167 -17.42 11.56 3.88
CA GLY A 167 -18.10 10.27 4.05
C GLY A 167 -18.73 9.69 2.78
N TYR A 168 -18.59 10.36 1.63
CA TYR A 168 -19.12 9.89 0.34
C TYR A 168 -18.00 9.43 -0.58
N ILE A 169 -18.28 8.39 -1.38
CA ILE A 169 -17.38 7.97 -2.45
C ILE A 169 -17.44 9.02 -3.57
N THR A 170 -16.29 9.62 -3.81
CA THR A 170 -16.14 10.78 -4.69
C THR A 170 -15.05 10.51 -5.73
N VAL A 171 -15.24 11.01 -6.93
CA VAL A 171 -14.23 11.02 -7.98
C VAL A 171 -13.12 12.00 -7.58
N ILE A 172 -11.92 11.51 -7.30
CA ILE A 172 -10.74 12.36 -7.08
C ILE A 172 -10.37 12.98 -8.43
N ALA A 173 -10.15 12.13 -9.45
CA ALA A 173 -9.89 12.56 -10.81
C ALA A 173 -10.26 11.48 -11.83
N PRO A 174 -10.87 11.81 -12.97
CA PRO A 174 -10.80 10.96 -14.15
C PRO A 174 -9.37 10.99 -14.71
N LEU A 175 -8.85 9.87 -15.15
CA LEU A 175 -7.51 9.82 -15.78
C LEU A 175 -7.58 10.42 -17.19
N LYS A 176 -6.60 11.26 -17.52
CA LYS A 176 -6.53 11.90 -18.86
C LYS A 176 -6.51 10.86 -19.97
N GLY A 177 -7.36 11.05 -20.98
CA GLY A 177 -7.52 10.12 -22.10
C GLY A 177 -8.30 8.86 -21.77
N SER A 178 -8.90 8.76 -20.59
CA SER A 178 -9.70 7.61 -20.18
C SER A 178 -11.15 7.65 -20.67
N PRO A 179 -11.85 6.53 -20.67
CA PRO A 179 -13.31 6.50 -20.89
C PRO A 179 -14.11 7.40 -19.94
N ALA A 180 -13.68 7.50 -18.68
CA ALA A 180 -14.33 8.36 -17.69
C ALA A 180 -14.25 9.84 -18.06
N GLU A 181 -13.05 10.32 -18.45
CA GLU A 181 -12.87 11.68 -18.94
C GLU A 181 -13.70 11.94 -20.21
N ALA A 182 -13.65 11.01 -21.19
CA ALA A 182 -14.40 11.13 -22.44
C ALA A 182 -15.92 11.17 -22.24
N ALA A 183 -16.43 10.48 -21.21
CA ALA A 183 -17.84 10.47 -20.83
C ALA A 183 -18.26 11.71 -20.02
N GLY A 184 -17.33 12.59 -19.63
CA GLY A 184 -17.62 13.82 -18.89
C GLY A 184 -17.76 13.63 -17.37
N LEU A 185 -17.18 12.56 -16.79
CA LEU A 185 -17.01 12.43 -15.36
C LEU A 185 -16.03 13.50 -14.88
N LEU A 186 -16.32 14.18 -13.76
CA LEU A 186 -15.51 15.28 -13.26
C LEU A 186 -14.96 15.00 -11.86
N SER A 187 -13.85 15.64 -11.54
CA SER A 187 -13.33 15.68 -10.16
C SER A 187 -14.38 16.33 -9.25
N GLY A 188 -14.64 15.72 -8.09
CA GLY A 188 -15.64 16.15 -7.13
C GLY A 188 -17.02 15.52 -7.31
N ASP A 189 -17.29 14.78 -8.39
CA ASP A 189 -18.54 14.04 -8.56
C ASP A 189 -18.69 13.00 -7.44
N ILE A 190 -19.79 13.06 -6.69
CA ILE A 190 -20.13 12.06 -5.67
C ILE A 190 -20.88 10.92 -6.38
N ILE A 191 -20.40 9.70 -6.27
CA ILE A 191 -21.03 8.53 -6.87
C ILE A 191 -22.17 8.07 -5.97
N TYR A 192 -23.41 8.21 -6.45
CA TYR A 192 -24.60 7.84 -5.71
C TYR A 192 -25.11 6.45 -6.08
N LYS A 193 -25.05 6.05 -7.39
CA LYS A 193 -25.42 4.71 -7.86
C LYS A 193 -24.43 4.19 -8.89
N VAL A 194 -24.34 2.87 -8.97
CA VAL A 194 -23.66 2.12 -10.04
C VAL A 194 -24.69 1.17 -10.66
N ASP A 195 -24.95 1.29 -11.95
CA ASP A 195 -25.94 0.51 -12.70
C ASP A 195 -27.33 0.48 -12.04
N GLY A 196 -27.76 1.64 -11.51
CA GLY A 196 -29.04 1.82 -10.83
C GLY A 196 -29.09 1.36 -9.37
N GLU A 197 -28.07 0.66 -8.88
CA GLU A 197 -27.95 0.24 -7.47
C GLU A 197 -27.31 1.33 -6.62
N GLU A 198 -28.00 1.75 -5.56
CA GLU A 198 -27.54 2.78 -4.64
C GLU A 198 -26.35 2.32 -3.81
N ILE A 199 -25.36 3.18 -3.65
CA ILE A 199 -24.21 2.96 -2.76
C ILE A 199 -24.66 3.22 -1.32
N LYS A 200 -24.45 2.23 -0.45
CA LYS A 200 -24.78 2.35 0.97
C LYS A 200 -23.76 3.22 1.70
N PRO A 201 -24.13 4.00 2.72
CA PRO A 201 -23.22 4.91 3.43
C PRO A 201 -21.98 4.25 4.06
N SER A 202 -22.04 2.94 4.31
CA SER A 202 -20.93 2.15 4.88
C SER A 202 -20.30 1.18 3.88
N GLU A 203 -20.63 1.31 2.59
CA GLU A 203 -20.08 0.42 1.57
C GLU A 203 -18.61 0.70 1.36
N ASP A 204 -17.82 -0.36 1.37
CA ASP A 204 -16.38 -0.28 1.12
C ASP A 204 -16.13 0.21 -0.32
N ILE A 205 -15.23 1.17 -0.48
CA ILE A 205 -14.85 1.73 -1.78
C ILE A 205 -14.38 0.65 -2.75
N TYR A 206 -13.71 -0.39 -2.27
CA TYR A 206 -13.27 -1.50 -3.11
C TYR A 206 -14.45 -2.22 -3.76
N ASN A 207 -15.52 -2.49 -3.01
CA ASN A 207 -16.73 -3.11 -3.55
C ASN A 207 -17.35 -2.25 -4.65
N VAL A 208 -17.39 -0.94 -4.45
CA VAL A 208 -17.88 0.00 -5.47
C VAL A 208 -16.97 0.00 -6.69
N VAL A 209 -15.66 0.01 -6.51
CA VAL A 209 -14.69 -0.10 -7.61
C VAL A 209 -14.88 -1.40 -8.39
N MET A 210 -15.13 -2.53 -7.73
CA MET A 210 -15.36 -3.82 -8.39
C MET A 210 -16.66 -3.83 -9.21
N ARG A 211 -17.70 -3.10 -8.78
CA ARG A 211 -18.93 -2.93 -9.56
C ARG A 211 -18.72 -2.02 -10.79
N ILE A 212 -17.87 -1.01 -10.65
CA ILE A 212 -17.54 -0.08 -11.74
C ILE A 212 -16.63 -0.73 -12.78
N ARG A 213 -15.69 -1.60 -12.38
CA ARG A 213 -14.82 -2.36 -13.28
C ARG A 213 -15.60 -3.35 -14.14
N GLY A 214 -14.99 -3.83 -15.18
CA GLY A 214 -15.51 -4.86 -16.07
C GLY A 214 -14.77 -4.88 -17.40
N GLU A 215 -15.11 -5.84 -18.25
CA GLU A 215 -14.48 -6.08 -19.55
C GLU A 215 -14.58 -4.85 -20.45
N ALA A 216 -13.52 -4.58 -21.19
CA ALA A 216 -13.49 -3.54 -22.21
C ALA A 216 -14.64 -3.72 -23.23
N GLY A 217 -15.28 -2.61 -23.59
CA GLY A 217 -16.44 -2.60 -24.48
C GLY A 217 -17.79 -2.79 -23.77
N THR A 218 -17.81 -3.17 -22.49
CA THR A 218 -19.07 -3.17 -21.70
C THR A 218 -19.36 -1.78 -21.15
N THR A 219 -20.61 -1.50 -20.83
CA THR A 219 -21.06 -0.21 -20.32
C THR A 219 -21.34 -0.28 -18.83
N VAL A 220 -21.04 0.80 -18.10
CA VAL A 220 -21.49 1.07 -16.73
C VAL A 220 -22.18 2.43 -16.69
N VAL A 221 -23.25 2.55 -15.90
CA VAL A 221 -23.93 3.80 -15.68
C VAL A 221 -23.64 4.28 -14.25
N LEU A 222 -23.00 5.43 -14.13
CA LEU A 222 -22.78 6.09 -12.83
C LEU A 222 -23.81 7.19 -12.65
N THR A 223 -24.62 7.09 -11.58
CA THR A 223 -25.47 8.21 -11.14
C THR A 223 -24.66 9.04 -10.15
N VAL A 224 -24.39 10.29 -10.48
CA VAL A 224 -23.56 11.18 -9.67
C VAL A 224 -24.34 12.40 -9.18
N ILE A 225 -23.82 12.99 -8.08
CA ILE A 225 -24.22 14.31 -7.59
C ILE A 225 -23.04 15.23 -7.84
N ARG A 226 -23.29 16.34 -8.56
CA ARG A 226 -22.24 17.30 -8.96
C ARG A 226 -22.52 18.65 -8.32
N GLU A 227 -21.47 19.26 -7.77
CA GLU A 227 -21.57 20.60 -7.19
C GLU A 227 -22.02 21.62 -8.26
N GLY A 228 -22.99 22.43 -7.91
CA GLY A 228 -23.56 23.45 -8.81
C GLY A 228 -24.68 22.96 -9.74
N GLU A 229 -24.91 21.64 -9.81
CA GLU A 229 -26.00 21.06 -10.58
C GLU A 229 -27.18 20.65 -9.68
N ILE A 230 -28.39 20.69 -10.22
CA ILE A 230 -29.58 20.30 -9.47
C ILE A 230 -30.01 18.89 -9.86
N GLY A 231 -29.98 17.97 -8.88
CA GLY A 231 -30.45 16.59 -9.06
C GLY A 231 -29.32 15.60 -9.33
N PHE A 232 -29.70 14.44 -9.87
CA PHE A 232 -28.79 13.36 -10.24
C PHE A 232 -28.44 13.45 -11.72
N ILE A 233 -27.19 13.12 -12.03
CA ILE A 233 -26.70 13.05 -13.41
C ILE A 233 -26.31 11.60 -13.67
N ASP A 234 -26.91 10.98 -14.69
CA ASP A 234 -26.50 9.66 -15.15
C ASP A 234 -25.43 9.82 -16.23
N ILE A 235 -24.26 9.20 -15.99
CA ILE A 235 -23.12 9.18 -16.90
C ILE A 235 -22.90 7.75 -17.38
N GLU A 236 -23.15 7.53 -18.67
CA GLU A 236 -22.90 6.25 -19.32
C GLU A 236 -21.46 6.18 -19.79
N ILE A 237 -20.71 5.17 -19.33
CA ILE A 237 -19.28 5.02 -19.62
C ILE A 237 -19.03 3.66 -20.22
N VAL A 238 -18.51 3.63 -21.44
CA VAL A 238 -18.04 2.39 -22.08
C VAL A 238 -16.66 2.07 -21.53
N ARG A 239 -16.51 0.95 -20.83
CA ARG A 239 -15.25 0.51 -20.25
C ARG A 239 -14.21 0.26 -21.36
N GLY A 240 -12.96 0.54 -21.07
CA GLY A 240 -11.85 0.36 -21.98
C GLY A 240 -10.60 -0.17 -21.30
N GLU A 241 -9.60 -0.49 -22.10
CA GLU A 241 -8.25 -0.75 -21.60
C GLU A 241 -7.60 0.59 -21.24
N ILE A 242 -7.19 0.72 -19.99
CA ILE A 242 -6.61 1.95 -19.45
C ILE A 242 -5.09 1.89 -19.61
N THR A 243 -4.57 2.64 -20.57
CA THR A 243 -3.13 2.72 -20.92
C THR A 243 -2.67 4.18 -20.95
N VAL A 244 -2.89 4.91 -19.87
CA VAL A 244 -2.51 6.34 -19.81
C VAL A 244 -1.02 6.45 -19.46
N PRO A 245 -0.18 7.06 -20.30
CA PRO A 245 1.21 7.36 -19.94
C PRO A 245 1.27 8.23 -18.69
N SER A 246 2.15 7.90 -17.74
CA SER A 246 2.32 8.69 -16.52
C SER A 246 2.86 10.10 -16.79
N ILE A 247 3.69 10.23 -17.82
CA ILE A 247 4.31 11.49 -18.24
C ILE A 247 4.29 11.58 -19.77
N SER A 248 3.87 12.72 -20.29
CA SER A 248 3.96 13.03 -21.72
C SER A 248 4.46 14.46 -21.96
N ILE A 249 5.17 14.65 -23.06
CA ILE A 249 5.59 15.98 -23.49
C ILE A 249 4.65 16.44 -24.59
N LYS A 250 4.01 17.55 -24.33
CA LYS A 250 3.05 18.19 -25.24
C LYS A 250 3.54 19.57 -25.68
N LYS A 251 2.87 20.10 -26.68
CA LYS A 251 3.03 21.48 -27.17
C LYS A 251 1.82 22.30 -26.74
N PRO A 252 1.95 23.65 -26.63
CA PRO A 252 0.81 24.52 -26.41
C PRO A 252 -0.34 24.29 -27.40
N SER A 253 -0.06 24.00 -28.68
CA SER A 253 -1.06 23.75 -29.70
C SER A 253 -1.84 22.43 -29.51
N ASP A 254 -1.35 21.49 -28.70
CA ASP A 254 -2.06 20.27 -28.36
C ASP A 254 -3.26 20.54 -27.44
N TYR A 255 -3.28 21.68 -26.76
CA TYR A 255 -4.41 22.16 -25.94
C TYR A 255 -5.34 23.09 -26.70
N ASP A 256 -4.78 23.98 -27.52
CA ASP A 256 -5.55 24.90 -28.35
C ASP A 256 -4.68 25.32 -29.57
N LEU A 257 -5.19 25.07 -30.77
CA LEU A 257 -4.50 25.38 -32.03
C LEU A 257 -4.12 26.85 -32.16
N THR A 258 -4.82 27.78 -31.47
CA THR A 258 -4.49 29.20 -31.46
C THR A 258 -3.15 29.49 -30.77
N LEU A 259 -2.68 28.53 -29.94
CA LEU A 259 -1.41 28.60 -29.21
C LEU A 259 -0.20 28.13 -30.03
N SER A 260 -0.40 27.67 -31.27
CA SER A 260 0.68 27.11 -32.11
C SER A 260 1.89 28.03 -32.30
N LYS A 261 1.70 29.34 -32.22
CA LYS A 261 2.79 30.34 -32.25
C LYS A 261 3.79 30.22 -31.10
N TYR A 262 3.41 29.53 -30.04
CA TYR A 262 4.23 29.31 -28.83
C TYR A 262 4.92 27.93 -28.78
N ASP A 263 4.67 27.05 -29.75
CA ASP A 263 5.16 25.65 -29.72
C ASP A 263 6.69 25.52 -29.69
N ASN A 264 7.39 26.51 -30.21
CA ASN A 264 8.85 26.54 -30.19
C ASN A 264 9.43 27.23 -28.93
N ASP A 265 8.62 28.03 -28.26
CA ASP A 265 9.03 28.80 -27.09
C ASP A 265 8.76 28.09 -25.77
N TYR A 266 7.70 27.27 -25.73
CA TYR A 266 7.24 26.60 -24.51
C TYR A 266 7.02 25.11 -24.74
N SER A 267 7.28 24.34 -23.71
CA SER A 267 6.98 22.90 -23.67
C SER A 267 6.08 22.61 -22.49
N VAL A 268 5.20 21.63 -22.64
CA VAL A 268 4.32 21.17 -21.57
C VAL A 268 4.74 19.79 -21.11
N ILE A 269 5.00 19.63 -19.82
CA ILE A 269 5.14 18.33 -19.16
C ILE A 269 3.77 18.01 -18.57
N ASP A 270 3.04 17.12 -19.22
CA ASP A 270 1.78 16.63 -18.71
C ASP A 270 2.04 15.39 -17.86
N ILE A 271 1.80 15.51 -16.55
CA ILE A 271 1.94 14.41 -15.60
C ILE A 271 0.53 13.96 -15.23
N SER A 272 0.10 12.82 -15.78
CA SER A 272 -1.23 12.28 -15.48
C SER A 272 -1.27 11.57 -14.13
N ARG A 273 -0.14 11.03 -13.67
CA ARG A 273 0.01 10.35 -12.37
C ARG A 273 1.48 10.20 -11.98
N PHE A 274 1.74 10.01 -10.68
CA PHE A 274 3.09 9.75 -10.15
C PHE A 274 3.36 8.24 -9.95
N THR A 275 2.70 7.37 -10.73
CA THR A 275 2.86 5.91 -10.69
C THR A 275 3.22 5.35 -12.06
N ASP A 276 4.00 4.28 -12.06
CA ASP A 276 4.34 3.39 -13.15
C ASP A 276 4.58 2.00 -12.56
N GLU A 277 5.10 1.04 -13.35
CA GLU A 277 5.48 -0.31 -12.87
C GLU A 277 6.30 -0.27 -11.57
N SER A 278 7.04 0.80 -11.35
CA SER A 278 7.81 1.06 -10.15
C SER A 278 8.20 2.53 -10.04
N VAL A 279 8.61 2.95 -8.84
CA VAL A 279 9.24 4.28 -8.63
C VAL A 279 10.43 4.48 -9.57
N SER A 280 11.21 3.44 -9.83
CA SER A 280 12.37 3.52 -10.73
C SER A 280 11.98 3.70 -12.18
N ALA A 281 10.90 3.04 -12.64
CA ALA A 281 10.36 3.22 -13.99
C ALA A 281 9.85 4.66 -14.18
N TRP A 282 9.09 5.17 -13.23
CA TRP A 282 8.61 6.54 -13.25
C TRP A 282 9.76 7.56 -13.30
N LYS A 283 10.80 7.37 -12.46
CA LYS A 283 12.00 8.24 -12.48
C LYS A 283 12.72 8.21 -13.83
N LYS A 284 12.77 7.08 -14.49
CA LYS A 284 13.35 6.95 -15.83
C LYS A 284 12.53 7.71 -16.87
N ASN A 285 11.20 7.62 -16.80
CA ASN A 285 10.30 8.36 -17.69
C ASN A 285 10.43 9.87 -17.47
N TRP A 286 10.51 10.32 -16.21
CA TRP A 286 10.82 11.70 -15.86
C TRP A 286 12.15 12.18 -16.44
N ASP A 287 13.24 11.39 -16.27
CA ASP A 287 14.55 11.74 -16.81
C ASP A 287 14.54 11.83 -18.34
N THR A 288 13.75 10.99 -19.01
CA THR A 288 13.55 11.05 -20.45
C THR A 288 12.83 12.32 -20.86
N ALA A 289 11.75 12.68 -20.16
CA ALA A 289 11.01 13.91 -20.39
C ALA A 289 11.89 15.16 -20.19
N VAL A 290 12.64 15.22 -19.09
CA VAL A 290 13.56 16.33 -18.82
C VAL A 290 14.64 16.44 -19.90
N LYS A 291 15.20 15.31 -20.35
CA LYS A 291 16.19 15.31 -21.44
C LYS A 291 15.61 15.85 -22.75
N GLU A 292 14.36 15.45 -23.06
CA GLU A 292 13.65 15.95 -24.23
C GLU A 292 13.43 17.46 -24.15
N ILE A 293 12.93 17.97 -23.00
CA ILE A 293 12.75 19.40 -22.77
C ILE A 293 14.05 20.17 -22.97
N LEU A 294 15.13 19.72 -22.33
CA LEU A 294 16.43 20.39 -22.44
C LEU A 294 16.96 20.43 -23.90
N SER A 295 16.65 19.39 -24.69
CA SER A 295 17.05 19.34 -26.10
C SER A 295 16.32 20.38 -26.97
N LYS A 296 15.10 20.79 -26.57
CA LYS A 296 14.30 21.80 -27.25
C LYS A 296 14.69 23.22 -26.85
N ASN A 297 15.41 23.39 -25.73
CA ASN A 297 15.82 24.64 -25.15
C ASN A 297 14.69 25.72 -25.10
N PRO A 298 13.55 25.37 -24.46
CA PRO A 298 12.39 26.26 -24.42
C PRO A 298 12.65 27.47 -23.51
N LYS A 299 11.93 28.58 -23.74
CA LYS A 299 11.94 29.76 -22.88
C LYS A 299 11.31 29.46 -21.52
N GLY A 300 10.30 28.59 -21.49
CA GLY A 300 9.60 28.19 -20.29
C GLY A 300 8.96 26.79 -20.38
N VAL A 301 8.62 26.23 -19.24
CA VAL A 301 7.98 24.93 -19.11
C VAL A 301 6.67 25.07 -18.34
N ILE A 302 5.62 24.50 -18.88
CA ILE A 302 4.33 24.33 -18.19
C ILE A 302 4.29 22.91 -17.65
N ILE A 303 4.05 22.74 -16.35
CA ILE A 303 3.79 21.44 -15.71
C ILE A 303 2.30 21.34 -15.51
N ASP A 304 1.64 20.43 -16.22
CA ASP A 304 0.22 20.21 -16.10
C ASP A 304 -0.04 19.06 -15.09
N LEU A 305 -0.60 19.41 -13.93
CA LEU A 305 -1.00 18.52 -12.85
C LEU A 305 -2.52 18.46 -12.68
N ARG A 306 -3.29 19.04 -13.58
CA ARG A 306 -4.75 18.96 -13.52
C ARG A 306 -5.18 17.52 -13.67
N ASP A 307 -6.16 17.11 -12.86
CA ASP A 307 -6.70 15.74 -12.81
C ASP A 307 -5.61 14.67 -12.56
N ASN A 308 -4.57 15.05 -11.81
CA ASN A 308 -3.52 14.14 -11.37
C ASN A 308 -3.73 13.76 -9.89
N PRO A 309 -4.21 12.54 -9.58
CA PRO A 309 -4.53 12.11 -8.21
C PRO A 309 -3.30 11.89 -7.33
N GLY A 310 -2.10 12.02 -7.89
CA GLY A 310 -0.84 11.77 -7.19
C GLY A 310 -0.20 10.44 -7.56
N GLY A 311 0.25 9.69 -6.56
CA GLY A 311 0.95 8.42 -6.69
C GLY A 311 2.15 8.31 -5.74
N PHE A 312 3.27 7.76 -6.20
CA PHE A 312 4.45 7.56 -5.37
C PHE A 312 5.03 8.85 -4.81
N PHE A 313 5.12 8.93 -3.50
CA PHE A 313 5.74 10.05 -2.79
C PHE A 313 7.15 10.36 -3.30
N ASP A 314 7.99 9.31 -3.44
CA ASP A 314 9.36 9.45 -3.91
C ASP A 314 9.49 10.00 -5.34
N SER A 315 8.46 9.82 -6.15
CA SER A 315 8.42 10.37 -7.52
C SER A 315 8.29 11.89 -7.51
N SER A 316 7.43 12.42 -6.62
CA SER A 316 7.26 13.88 -6.50
C SER A 316 8.53 14.57 -5.95
N VAL A 317 9.17 13.96 -4.93
CA VAL A 317 10.44 14.45 -4.38
C VAL A 317 11.55 14.43 -5.44
N TYR A 318 11.56 13.38 -6.27
CA TYR A 318 12.54 13.26 -7.35
C TYR A 318 12.35 14.32 -8.43
N ALA A 319 11.11 14.58 -8.85
CA ALA A 319 10.80 15.65 -9.82
C ALA A 319 11.13 17.03 -9.27
N ALA A 320 10.71 17.33 -8.03
CA ALA A 320 10.99 18.60 -7.39
C ALA A 320 12.50 18.90 -7.27
N SER A 321 13.33 17.84 -7.14
CA SER A 321 14.80 17.98 -7.06
C SER A 321 15.45 18.52 -8.34
N ASP A 322 14.74 18.58 -9.46
CA ASP A 322 15.24 19.21 -10.69
C ASP A 322 15.12 20.72 -10.70
N PHE A 323 14.33 21.29 -9.79
CA PHE A 323 14.07 22.74 -9.69
C PHE A 323 14.65 23.36 -8.41
N ILE A 324 14.71 22.56 -7.32
CA ILE A 324 15.02 23.02 -5.97
C ILE A 324 16.47 22.67 -5.61
N ASP A 325 17.15 23.59 -4.95
CA ASP A 325 18.56 23.45 -4.59
C ASP A 325 18.79 22.28 -3.62
N LYS A 326 20.00 21.73 -3.67
CA LYS A 326 20.38 20.55 -2.87
C LYS A 326 20.29 20.83 -1.38
N GLY A 327 19.59 19.93 -0.68
CA GLY A 327 19.47 19.95 0.78
C GLY A 327 18.25 20.70 1.30
N GLU A 328 17.56 21.45 0.43
CA GLU A 328 16.29 22.10 0.75
C GLU A 328 15.19 21.05 1.00
N ILE A 329 14.22 21.39 1.88
CA ILE A 329 13.15 20.49 2.29
C ILE A 329 12.01 20.57 1.27
N ILE A 330 11.73 19.46 0.58
CA ILE A 330 10.61 19.35 -0.36
C ILE A 330 9.31 19.01 0.38
N ALA A 331 9.39 18.09 1.34
CA ALA A 331 8.25 17.68 2.15
C ALA A 331 8.69 17.27 3.55
N MET A 332 7.77 17.35 4.49
CA MET A 332 7.93 16.86 5.87
C MET A 332 6.83 15.85 6.17
N GLN A 333 7.21 14.74 6.79
CA GLN A 333 6.27 13.73 7.29
C GLN A 333 6.36 13.68 8.80
N GLU A 334 5.26 13.91 9.48
CA GLU A 334 5.14 13.72 10.91
C GLU A 334 4.47 12.36 11.19
N SER A 335 5.09 11.57 12.05
CA SER A 335 4.54 10.28 12.50
C SER A 335 3.68 10.45 13.75
N ARG A 336 2.90 9.41 14.09
CA ARG A 336 2.11 9.38 15.33
C ARG A 336 2.93 9.68 16.60
N SER A 337 4.21 9.34 16.61
CA SER A 337 5.10 9.61 17.74
C SER A 337 5.57 11.07 17.82
N GLY A 338 5.16 11.94 16.88
CA GLY A 338 5.64 13.31 16.74
C GLY A 338 7.04 13.41 16.11
N SER A 339 7.60 12.28 15.63
CA SER A 339 8.87 12.35 14.91
C SER A 339 8.66 12.91 13.50
N VAL A 340 9.49 13.89 13.13
CA VAL A 340 9.44 14.52 11.80
C VAL A 340 10.57 14.01 10.92
N THR A 341 10.19 13.51 9.75
CA THR A 341 11.14 13.12 8.68
C THR A 341 11.13 14.18 7.60
N ASN A 342 12.30 14.73 7.29
CA ASN A 342 12.48 15.73 6.24
C ASN A 342 12.96 15.06 4.95
N PHE A 343 12.19 15.21 3.88
CA PHE A 343 12.55 14.76 2.53
C PHE A 343 13.16 15.93 1.78
N LYS A 344 14.43 15.77 1.42
CA LYS A 344 15.26 16.86 0.88
C LYS A 344 15.54 16.68 -0.59
N SER A 345 15.69 17.81 -1.27
CA SER A 345 16.15 17.85 -2.65
C SER A 345 17.53 17.23 -2.80
N THR A 346 17.69 16.36 -3.79
CA THR A 346 18.99 15.82 -4.20
C THR A 346 19.83 16.84 -5.00
N GLY A 347 19.19 17.94 -5.46
CA GLY A 347 19.82 19.04 -6.17
C GLY A 347 20.31 18.66 -7.56
N LYS A 348 19.50 17.92 -8.33
CA LYS A 348 19.80 17.68 -9.75
C LYS A 348 19.85 18.99 -10.53
N GLY A 349 18.90 19.91 -10.26
CA GLY A 349 18.89 21.28 -10.71
C GLY A 349 18.88 21.46 -12.23
N ARG A 350 18.45 20.44 -12.98
CA ARG A 350 18.47 20.47 -14.46
C ARG A 350 17.51 21.51 -15.06
N LEU A 351 16.44 21.84 -14.34
CA LEU A 351 15.38 22.77 -14.76
C LEU A 351 15.32 24.03 -13.88
N LYS A 352 16.30 24.27 -13.02
CA LYS A 352 16.27 25.35 -12.02
C LYS A 352 16.27 26.76 -12.59
N ASP A 353 16.82 26.93 -13.81
CA ASP A 353 16.98 28.22 -14.46
C ASP A 353 15.94 28.47 -15.57
N ILE A 354 14.95 27.57 -15.72
CA ILE A 354 13.86 27.66 -16.68
C ILE A 354 12.65 28.26 -15.97
N GLU A 355 11.96 29.20 -16.61
CA GLU A 355 10.69 29.71 -16.11
C GLU A 355 9.62 28.59 -16.09
N VAL A 356 8.90 28.44 -14.97
CA VAL A 356 7.95 27.38 -14.80
C VAL A 356 6.58 27.90 -14.39
N VAL A 357 5.54 27.34 -15.02
CA VAL A 357 4.14 27.48 -14.60
C VAL A 357 3.60 26.11 -14.28
N VAL A 358 2.91 25.98 -13.16
CA VAL A 358 2.22 24.73 -12.78
C VAL A 358 0.72 24.93 -12.87
N LEU A 359 0.05 24.07 -13.64
CA LEU A 359 -1.41 24.06 -13.73
C LEU A 359 -1.99 23.04 -12.74
N ILE A 360 -2.96 23.47 -11.95
CA ILE A 360 -3.63 22.64 -10.94
C ILE A 360 -5.15 22.81 -11.00
N ASN A 361 -5.88 21.82 -10.48
CA ASN A 361 -7.34 21.89 -10.27
C ASN A 361 -7.78 21.00 -9.09
N GLY A 362 -9.08 20.83 -8.89
CA GLY A 362 -9.65 20.00 -7.83
C GLY A 362 -9.24 18.53 -7.86
N GLY A 363 -8.80 18.00 -9.00
CA GLY A 363 -8.25 16.64 -9.19
C GLY A 363 -6.75 16.52 -8.91
N SER A 364 -6.05 17.63 -8.65
CA SER A 364 -4.63 17.61 -8.26
C SER A 364 -4.53 17.20 -6.79
N ALA A 365 -3.95 16.03 -6.48
CA ALA A 365 -3.91 15.49 -5.12
C ALA A 365 -2.54 14.90 -4.73
N SER A 366 -2.26 14.79 -3.42
CA SER A 366 -1.13 14.04 -2.86
C SER A 366 0.24 14.42 -3.46
N ALA A 367 0.91 13.52 -4.21
CA ALA A 367 2.21 13.76 -4.85
C ALA A 367 2.22 15.00 -5.78
N SER A 368 1.08 15.31 -6.43
CA SER A 368 0.89 16.52 -7.22
C SER A 368 0.98 17.78 -6.36
N GLU A 369 0.36 17.72 -5.16
CA GLU A 369 0.37 18.82 -4.21
C GLU A 369 1.76 19.04 -3.61
N ILE A 370 2.54 17.95 -3.42
CA ILE A 370 3.94 18.02 -2.95
C ILE A 370 4.78 18.75 -4.00
N LEU A 371 4.67 18.37 -5.28
CA LEU A 371 5.43 19.02 -6.35
C LEU A 371 5.02 20.51 -6.48
N ALA A 372 3.73 20.79 -6.65
CA ALA A 372 3.24 22.14 -6.81
C ALA A 372 3.57 23.03 -5.60
N GLY A 373 3.32 22.53 -4.38
CA GLY A 373 3.55 23.26 -3.14
C GLY A 373 5.02 23.54 -2.88
N SER A 374 5.91 22.57 -3.15
CA SER A 374 7.35 22.80 -2.98
C SER A 374 7.90 23.80 -4.00
N LEU A 375 7.48 23.74 -5.28
CA LEU A 375 7.89 24.73 -6.29
C LEU A 375 7.37 26.12 -5.95
N ALA A 376 6.15 26.24 -5.47
CA ALA A 376 5.60 27.52 -4.99
C ALA A 376 6.36 28.07 -3.79
N HIS A 377 6.69 27.22 -2.81
CA HIS A 377 7.38 27.62 -1.58
C HIS A 377 8.77 28.23 -1.85
N TYR A 378 9.47 27.68 -2.85
CA TYR A 378 10.82 28.15 -3.23
C TYR A 378 10.80 29.15 -4.38
N ASP A 379 9.67 29.74 -4.73
CA ASP A 379 9.52 30.69 -5.85
C ASP A 379 10.08 30.13 -7.17
N LYS A 380 9.95 28.81 -7.40
CA LYS A 380 10.43 28.14 -8.62
C LYS A 380 9.37 28.05 -9.70
N ALA A 381 8.10 28.24 -9.36
CA ALA A 381 7.00 28.21 -10.32
C ALA A 381 5.87 29.17 -9.93
N SER A 382 5.20 29.69 -10.94
CA SER A 382 3.88 30.32 -10.79
C SER A 382 2.80 29.26 -10.82
N ILE A 383 1.92 29.23 -9.81
CA ILE A 383 0.81 28.30 -9.75
C ILE A 383 -0.44 28.94 -10.35
N VAL A 384 -1.09 28.23 -11.28
CA VAL A 384 -2.29 28.71 -11.99
C VAL A 384 -3.36 27.63 -11.96
N GLY A 385 -4.60 28.02 -11.66
CA GLY A 385 -5.75 27.12 -11.65
C GLY A 385 -6.62 27.26 -10.42
N GLU A 386 -7.18 26.14 -9.97
CA GLU A 386 -8.14 26.04 -8.88
C GLU A 386 -7.52 25.40 -7.63
N LYS A 387 -8.28 25.42 -6.53
CA LYS A 387 -7.87 24.77 -5.29
C LYS A 387 -7.71 23.25 -5.52
N THR A 388 -6.60 22.70 -5.04
CA THR A 388 -6.31 21.26 -5.08
C THR A 388 -7.19 20.44 -4.12
N TYR A 389 -7.14 19.12 -4.23
CA TYR A 389 -7.91 18.19 -3.41
C TYR A 389 -7.65 18.34 -1.91
N GLY A 390 -6.38 18.51 -1.49
CA GLY A 390 -6.01 18.70 -0.08
C GLY A 390 -5.70 17.41 0.66
N LYS A 391 -5.12 16.37 0.01
CA LYS A 391 -4.71 15.12 0.65
C LYS A 391 -3.34 15.28 1.34
N GLY A 392 -3.37 15.56 2.65
CA GLY A 392 -2.16 15.76 3.47
C GLY A 392 -1.67 14.50 4.21
N THR A 393 -2.25 13.32 3.97
CA THR A 393 -1.87 12.05 4.60
C THR A 393 -1.10 11.16 3.63
N ALA A 394 -0.07 10.45 4.15
CA ALA A 394 0.65 9.42 3.43
C ALA A 394 0.35 8.06 4.07
N GLN A 395 -0.03 7.07 3.27
CA GLN A 395 -0.30 5.72 3.73
C GLN A 395 0.98 4.90 3.73
N ALA A 396 1.20 4.16 4.82
CA ALA A 396 2.22 3.11 4.88
C ALA A 396 1.60 1.77 4.45
N ILE A 397 2.23 1.10 3.51
CA ILE A 397 1.80 -0.24 3.06
C ILE A 397 2.51 -1.29 3.90
N ILE A 398 1.77 -2.00 4.72
CA ILE A 398 2.26 -3.08 5.58
C ILE A 398 1.85 -4.41 4.96
N SER A 399 2.83 -5.18 4.48
CA SER A 399 2.57 -6.50 3.90
C SER A 399 2.67 -7.59 4.97
N PHE A 400 1.68 -8.45 5.04
CA PHE A 400 1.66 -9.63 5.89
C PHE A 400 2.04 -10.89 5.11
N LYS A 401 2.33 -11.97 5.82
CA LYS A 401 2.48 -13.31 5.23
C LYS A 401 1.17 -13.67 4.50
N ASN A 402 1.26 -14.31 3.34
CA ASN A 402 0.14 -14.76 2.51
C ASN A 402 -0.61 -13.66 1.73
N LEU A 403 0.10 -12.65 1.23
CA LEU A 403 -0.47 -11.65 0.32
C LEU A 403 -1.61 -10.80 0.91
N HIS A 404 -1.56 -10.46 2.19
CA HIS A 404 -2.45 -9.46 2.76
C HIS A 404 -1.72 -8.13 2.91
N ILE A 405 -2.41 -7.03 2.71
CA ILE A 405 -1.90 -5.67 2.89
C ILE A 405 -2.79 -4.90 3.87
N LEU A 406 -2.16 -4.14 4.74
CA LEU A 406 -2.79 -3.08 5.50
C LEU A 406 -2.16 -1.76 5.04
N SER A 407 -2.99 -0.85 4.52
CA SER A 407 -2.65 0.55 4.24
C SER A 407 -3.11 1.38 5.43
N ILE A 408 -2.21 2.08 6.10
CA ILE A 408 -2.50 2.94 7.26
C ILE A 408 -1.86 4.30 7.11
#